data_16a64d25f3e5d7f5926d64298d6f2383
#
_entry.id   16a64d25f3e5d7f5926d64298d6f2383
#
_cell.length_a   1.000
_cell.length_b   1.000
_cell.length_c   1.000
_cell.angle_alpha   90.00
_cell.angle_beta   90.00
_cell.angle_gamma   90.00
#
_symmetry.space_group_name_H-M   'P 1'
#
loop_
_entity.id
_entity.type
_entity.pdbx_description
1 polymer ?
#
loop_
_entity_poly.entity_id
_entity_poly.type
_entity_poly.pdbx_seq_one_letter_code
_entity_poly.pdbx_strand_id
1 'polypeptide(L)'
;MNKLIIPVLLLLAIVIGCVPDKSMTEQPITVTLNGHEVKEADIRLVNGQLHMSTSFIEQELGMRIQLTEEEEPGKKKSYYSNQVSVLMYHDLDDIPQEPQILPVSTFEKHMELLKTNDFHVISMEEYTNFMQKGTSIPDNAVLLTFDDGYVSFYTKAFPILRKYGYTATNFIIVSAVDNQTGRPKITWDQMREMKGYGMSFFSHTYDSHQYAEINAEREESPMLSSPLYLKDKQRAESEDEYIQRITHDLSMAEQRLKKELGNTYGILAFPYGVYNKHVLAVLNKLDVKLSFTIKEGMTSQKDSIAYRFNAGSLKKTPEELIQLLKETSREEENGKVSVGVKKPSLGKVWTDDGGKVMIPLREFCTLNGIRVDWDNDRKHLYLTQE
;
A
#
# COMPACT_ATOMS: atom_id res chain seq x y z
N MET A 1 -9.24 37.48 -6.96
CA MET A 1 -9.57 36.06 -6.69
C MET A 1 -8.30 35.29 -6.96
N ASN A 2 -7.61 34.87 -5.91
CA ASN A 2 -6.37 34.10 -6.04
C ASN A 2 -6.70 32.69 -6.50
N LYS A 3 -6.33 32.36 -7.74
CA LYS A 3 -6.37 30.96 -8.20
C LYS A 3 -5.27 30.19 -7.47
N LEU A 4 -5.66 29.19 -6.71
CA LEU A 4 -4.76 28.24 -6.08
C LEU A 4 -4.10 27.41 -7.19
N ILE A 5 -2.84 27.70 -7.50
CA ILE A 5 -2.04 26.89 -8.43
C ILE A 5 -1.61 25.64 -7.65
N ILE A 6 -2.21 24.51 -7.98
CA ILE A 6 -1.79 23.21 -7.45
C ILE A 6 -0.57 22.77 -8.27
N PRO A 7 0.63 22.66 -7.72
CA PRO A 7 1.78 22.15 -8.46
C PRO A 7 1.56 20.66 -8.75
N VAL A 8 1.45 20.31 -10.02
CA VAL A 8 1.46 18.91 -10.48
C VAL A 8 2.92 18.49 -10.59
N LEU A 9 3.38 17.64 -9.69
CA LEU A 9 4.70 17.01 -9.75
C LEU A 9 4.64 15.86 -10.75
N LEU A 10 5.34 15.96 -11.87
CA LEU A 10 5.42 14.93 -12.90
C LEU A 10 6.79 14.24 -12.79
N LEU A 11 6.83 12.95 -12.46
CA LEU A 11 8.03 12.13 -12.53
C LEU A 11 8.17 11.55 -13.95
N LEU A 12 9.26 11.86 -14.62
CA LEU A 12 9.57 11.38 -15.98
C LEU A 12 10.78 10.45 -15.94
N ALA A 13 10.64 9.29 -16.60
CA ALA A 13 11.78 8.41 -16.88
C ALA A 13 12.54 8.88 -18.13
N ILE A 14 13.85 9.06 -18.04
CA ILE A 14 14.70 9.51 -19.17
C ILE A 14 15.41 8.31 -19.80
N VAL A 15 15.20 8.09 -21.09
CA VAL A 15 16.09 7.27 -21.93
C VAL A 15 17.12 8.19 -22.57
N ILE A 16 18.37 8.10 -22.14
CA ILE A 16 19.48 8.77 -22.85
C ILE A 16 19.76 7.94 -24.12
N GLY A 17 19.04 8.25 -25.20
CA GLY A 17 19.34 7.69 -26.53
C GLY A 17 20.19 8.68 -27.32
N CYS A 18 21.29 8.21 -27.92
CA CYS A 18 22.11 8.98 -28.85
C CYS A 18 21.28 9.65 -29.96
N VAL A 19 21.67 10.87 -30.29
CA VAL A 19 21.07 11.81 -31.24
C VAL A 19 20.88 11.17 -32.61
N PRO A 20 19.73 11.32 -33.27
CA PRO A 20 19.59 11.00 -34.69
C PRO A 20 20.19 12.12 -35.57
N ASP A 21 20.72 11.69 -36.64
CA ASP A 21 21.41 12.32 -37.74
C ASP A 21 20.97 13.73 -38.16
N LYS A 22 21.96 14.53 -38.56
CA LYS A 22 21.90 15.92 -39.02
C LYS A 22 21.10 16.10 -40.33
N SER A 23 19.77 16.23 -40.23
CA SER A 23 18.97 16.88 -41.27
C SER A 23 17.78 17.61 -40.70
N MET A 24 18.03 18.58 -39.80
CA MET A 24 17.00 19.48 -39.31
C MET A 24 17.05 20.81 -40.05
N THR A 25 16.11 21.03 -40.96
CA THR A 25 15.69 22.40 -41.33
C THR A 25 14.65 22.83 -40.27
N GLU A 26 15.10 23.50 -39.23
CA GLU A 26 14.21 24.07 -38.21
C GLU A 26 13.44 25.24 -38.81
N GLN A 27 12.21 25.05 -39.22
CA GLN A 27 11.28 26.16 -39.37
C GLN A 27 10.77 26.53 -37.97
N PRO A 28 10.79 27.83 -37.60
CA PRO A 28 10.31 28.26 -36.30
C PRO A 28 8.82 27.90 -36.13
N ILE A 29 8.49 27.33 -34.98
CA ILE A 29 7.11 26.97 -34.61
C ILE A 29 6.53 28.16 -33.83
N THR A 30 5.44 28.71 -34.33
CA THR A 30 4.66 29.74 -33.62
C THR A 30 3.75 29.05 -32.60
N VAL A 31 3.72 29.53 -31.37
CA VAL A 31 2.90 28.94 -30.29
C VAL A 31 1.92 29.94 -29.75
N THR A 32 0.66 29.53 -29.66
CA THR A 32 -0.38 30.30 -28.95
C THR A 32 -0.87 29.51 -27.76
N LEU A 33 -0.74 30.06 -26.57
CA LEU A 33 -1.22 29.48 -25.31
C LEU A 33 -2.39 30.31 -24.77
N ASN A 34 -3.54 29.68 -24.60
CA ASN A 34 -4.78 30.34 -24.11
C ASN A 34 -5.12 31.63 -24.84
N GLY A 35 -4.89 31.67 -26.16
CA GLY A 35 -5.16 32.82 -27.02
C GLY A 35 -4.04 33.90 -27.06
N HIS A 36 -2.94 33.70 -26.36
CA HIS A 36 -1.78 34.63 -26.36
C HIS A 36 -0.58 33.98 -27.05
N GLU A 37 0.10 34.72 -27.90
CA GLU A 37 1.32 34.27 -28.56
C GLU A 37 2.48 34.20 -27.56
N VAL A 38 3.15 33.03 -27.52
CA VAL A 38 4.34 32.78 -26.68
C VAL A 38 5.58 33.10 -27.51
N LYS A 39 6.35 34.07 -27.06
CA LYS A 39 7.64 34.40 -27.69
C LYS A 39 8.71 33.44 -27.23
N GLU A 40 9.52 32.97 -28.20
CA GLU A 40 10.65 32.06 -27.93
C GLU A 40 10.23 30.71 -27.32
N ALA A 41 9.11 30.17 -27.78
CA ALA A 41 8.66 28.84 -27.35
C ALA A 41 9.67 27.76 -27.79
N ASP A 42 10.26 27.02 -26.84
CA ASP A 42 11.23 25.96 -27.12
C ASP A 42 10.48 24.66 -27.44
N ILE A 43 9.92 24.62 -28.64
CA ILE A 43 9.17 23.50 -29.21
C ILE A 43 9.79 23.07 -30.53
N ARG A 44 9.95 21.80 -30.75
CA ARG A 44 10.60 21.21 -31.93
C ARG A 44 9.76 20.12 -32.58
N LEU A 45 9.81 20.04 -33.88
CA LEU A 45 9.24 18.95 -34.65
C LEU A 45 10.35 17.96 -35.03
N VAL A 46 10.34 16.78 -34.39
CA VAL A 46 11.36 15.75 -34.63
C VAL A 46 10.65 14.49 -35.13
N ASN A 47 11.04 14.01 -36.31
CA ASN A 47 10.43 12.83 -36.95
C ASN A 47 8.88 12.87 -37.02
N GLY A 48 8.33 14.08 -37.28
CA GLY A 48 6.88 14.27 -37.37
C GLY A 48 6.17 14.39 -36.00
N GLN A 49 6.90 14.35 -34.90
CA GLN A 49 6.36 14.50 -33.54
C GLN A 49 6.80 15.83 -32.90
N LEU A 50 5.86 16.51 -32.28
CA LEU A 50 6.15 17.75 -31.53
C LEU A 50 6.72 17.41 -30.15
N HIS A 51 7.83 18.05 -29.81
CA HIS A 51 8.48 18.00 -28.50
C HIS A 51 8.59 19.39 -27.91
N MET A 52 8.49 19.52 -26.60
CA MET A 52 8.67 20.76 -25.86
C MET A 52 9.71 20.61 -24.76
N SER A 53 10.44 21.66 -24.45
CA SER A 53 11.43 21.63 -23.37
C SER A 53 10.78 21.61 -22.01
N THR A 54 11.49 21.07 -21.01
CA THR A 54 11.06 21.17 -19.61
C THR A 54 10.95 22.63 -19.14
N SER A 55 11.83 23.51 -19.66
CA SER A 55 11.76 24.95 -19.35
C SER A 55 10.48 25.60 -19.87
N PHE A 56 10.01 25.22 -21.06
CA PHE A 56 8.71 25.70 -21.57
C PHE A 56 7.55 25.27 -20.66
N ILE A 57 7.57 24.02 -20.21
CA ILE A 57 6.53 23.50 -19.30
C ILE A 57 6.52 24.26 -17.97
N GLU A 58 7.70 24.53 -17.41
CA GLU A 58 7.80 25.23 -16.12
C GLU A 58 7.42 26.71 -16.22
N GLN A 59 7.88 27.40 -17.26
CA GLN A 59 7.71 28.83 -17.41
C GLN A 59 6.33 29.23 -17.96
N GLU A 60 5.86 28.52 -19.00
CA GLU A 60 4.65 28.90 -19.71
C GLU A 60 3.41 28.12 -19.24
N LEU A 61 3.56 26.82 -18.91
CA LEU A 61 2.45 26.02 -18.39
C LEU A 61 2.34 26.06 -16.87
N GLY A 62 3.35 26.63 -16.16
CA GLY A 62 3.34 26.74 -14.70
C GLY A 62 3.44 25.41 -13.96
N MET A 63 3.95 24.37 -14.61
CA MET A 63 4.03 23.00 -14.07
C MET A 63 5.48 22.66 -13.72
N ARG A 64 5.71 22.08 -12.54
CA ARG A 64 7.03 21.56 -12.18
C ARG A 64 7.22 20.15 -12.72
N ILE A 65 8.40 19.88 -13.29
CA ILE A 65 8.80 18.57 -13.79
C ILE A 65 9.95 18.05 -12.96
N GLN A 66 9.79 16.84 -12.44
CA GLN A 66 10.87 16.10 -11.83
C GLN A 66 11.22 14.92 -12.76
N LEU A 67 12.41 14.99 -13.35
CA LEU A 67 12.92 13.94 -14.24
C LEU A 67 13.54 12.85 -13.38
N THR A 68 13.10 11.60 -13.57
CA THR A 68 13.79 10.42 -13.03
C THR A 68 14.54 9.75 -14.16
N GLU A 69 15.79 9.41 -13.94
CA GLU A 69 16.59 8.62 -14.90
C GLU A 69 15.89 7.28 -15.19
N GLU A 70 15.90 6.84 -16.46
CA GLU A 70 15.50 5.48 -16.79
C GLU A 70 16.50 4.50 -16.18
N GLU A 71 15.96 3.44 -15.58
CA GLU A 71 16.73 2.37 -14.99
C GLU A 71 17.56 1.65 -16.06
N GLU A 72 18.84 1.46 -15.82
CA GLU A 72 19.69 0.61 -16.66
C GLU A 72 19.12 -0.81 -16.78
N PRO A 73 19.19 -1.44 -17.96
CA PRO A 73 18.74 -2.82 -18.14
C PRO A 73 19.45 -3.76 -17.15
N GLY A 74 18.72 -4.30 -16.19
CA GLY A 74 19.25 -5.18 -15.13
C GLY A 74 19.25 -4.58 -13.71
N LYS A 75 18.92 -3.30 -13.52
CA LYS A 75 18.74 -2.72 -12.21
C LYS A 75 17.36 -3.11 -11.66
N LYS A 76 17.33 -3.71 -10.46
CA LYS A 76 16.05 -4.06 -9.79
C LYS A 76 15.20 -2.81 -9.60
N LYS A 77 13.93 -2.94 -9.92
CA LYS A 77 12.96 -1.85 -9.88
C LYS A 77 12.63 -1.48 -8.43
N SER A 78 13.03 -0.30 -7.97
CA SER A 78 12.63 0.22 -6.66
C SER A 78 11.39 1.10 -6.81
N TYR A 79 10.28 0.70 -6.18
CA TYR A 79 9.05 1.48 -6.13
C TYR A 79 9.00 2.33 -4.86
N TYR A 80 9.54 1.78 -3.75
CA TYR A 80 9.68 2.44 -2.45
C TYR A 80 10.81 1.80 -1.64
N SER A 81 11.37 2.57 -0.70
CA SER A 81 12.39 2.13 0.25
C SER A 81 12.04 2.61 1.66
N ASN A 82 12.56 1.94 2.69
CA ASN A 82 12.31 2.24 4.10
C ASN A 82 10.82 2.29 4.49
N GLN A 83 9.99 1.56 3.77
CA GLN A 83 8.55 1.41 3.96
C GLN A 83 8.16 -0.03 3.67
N VAL A 84 7.02 -0.46 4.21
CA VAL A 84 6.48 -1.81 4.02
C VAL A 84 5.04 -1.74 3.56
N SER A 85 4.71 -2.45 2.48
CA SER A 85 3.33 -2.75 2.11
C SER A 85 2.86 -3.95 2.92
N VAL A 86 1.96 -3.79 3.85
CA VAL A 86 1.39 -4.90 4.61
C VAL A 86 0.10 -5.35 3.94
N LEU A 87 0.06 -6.59 3.45
CA LEU A 87 -1.10 -7.19 2.80
C LEU A 87 -1.92 -8.00 3.80
N MET A 88 -3.23 -7.77 3.81
CA MET A 88 -4.18 -8.44 4.70
C MET A 88 -5.08 -9.39 3.91
N TYR A 89 -5.10 -10.64 4.33
CA TYR A 89 -5.94 -11.74 3.85
C TYR A 89 -6.74 -12.33 5.01
N HIS A 90 -7.74 -13.16 4.69
CA HIS A 90 -8.52 -13.92 5.69
C HIS A 90 -8.67 -15.37 5.23
N ASP A 91 -9.83 -15.73 4.71
CA ASP A 91 -10.17 -17.09 4.28
C ASP A 91 -9.95 -17.28 2.78
N LEU A 92 -9.56 -18.49 2.38
CA LEU A 92 -9.35 -18.90 0.99
C LEU A 92 -10.19 -20.12 0.66
N ASP A 93 -10.78 -20.16 -0.54
CA ASP A 93 -11.43 -21.35 -1.08
C ASP A 93 -11.17 -21.48 -2.58
N ASP A 94 -11.20 -22.72 -3.09
CA ASP A 94 -11.07 -22.97 -4.54
C ASP A 94 -12.28 -22.39 -5.31
N ILE A 95 -13.47 -22.52 -4.72
CA ILE A 95 -14.75 -22.03 -5.25
C ILE A 95 -15.51 -21.28 -4.16
N PRO A 96 -15.16 -20.00 -3.90
CA PRO A 96 -15.79 -19.22 -2.83
C PRO A 96 -17.30 -19.11 -3.01
N GLN A 97 -18.04 -19.34 -1.93
CA GLN A 97 -19.48 -19.16 -1.88
C GLN A 97 -19.89 -17.81 -1.25
N GLU A 98 -18.93 -17.08 -0.69
CA GLU A 98 -19.16 -15.81 0.00
C GLU A 98 -18.14 -14.76 -0.50
N PRO A 99 -18.54 -13.51 -0.67
CA PRO A 99 -17.71 -12.47 -1.29
C PRO A 99 -16.48 -12.06 -0.46
N GLN A 100 -16.43 -12.42 0.82
CA GLN A 100 -15.28 -12.17 1.71
C GLN A 100 -14.22 -13.27 1.66
N ILE A 101 -14.46 -14.37 0.93
CA ILE A 101 -13.50 -15.45 0.73
C ILE A 101 -12.77 -15.22 -0.59
N LEU A 102 -11.45 -15.23 -0.56
CA LEU A 102 -10.65 -15.04 -1.76
C LEU A 102 -10.44 -16.37 -2.49
N PRO A 103 -10.60 -16.45 -3.84
CA PRO A 103 -10.21 -17.60 -4.61
C PRO A 103 -8.73 -17.95 -4.43
N VAL A 104 -8.42 -19.24 -4.24
CA VAL A 104 -7.03 -19.73 -4.14
C VAL A 104 -6.21 -19.32 -5.36
N SER A 105 -6.80 -19.37 -6.56
CA SER A 105 -6.15 -18.95 -7.80
C SER A 105 -5.78 -17.44 -7.81
N THR A 106 -6.60 -16.60 -7.20
CA THR A 106 -6.33 -15.17 -7.05
C THR A 106 -5.17 -14.94 -6.08
N PHE A 107 -5.16 -15.65 -4.95
CA PHE A 107 -4.06 -15.59 -4.00
C PHE A 107 -2.73 -16.04 -4.63
N GLU A 108 -2.73 -17.16 -5.37
CA GLU A 108 -1.54 -17.64 -6.08
C GLU A 108 -1.07 -16.63 -7.13
N LYS A 109 -2.00 -15.99 -7.84
CA LYS A 109 -1.66 -14.93 -8.79
C LYS A 109 -1.04 -13.70 -8.11
N HIS A 110 -1.48 -13.32 -6.90
CA HIS A 110 -0.80 -12.30 -6.11
C HIS A 110 0.66 -12.68 -5.82
N MET A 111 0.94 -13.93 -5.41
CA MET A 111 2.30 -14.39 -5.12
C MET A 111 3.19 -14.39 -6.38
N GLU A 112 2.63 -14.84 -7.50
CA GLU A 112 3.31 -14.77 -8.81
C GLU A 112 3.69 -13.32 -9.18
N LEU A 113 2.72 -12.41 -9.07
CA LEU A 113 2.91 -11.01 -9.44
C LEU A 113 3.85 -10.28 -8.50
N LEU A 114 3.84 -10.57 -7.21
CA LEU A 114 4.84 -10.05 -6.27
C LEU A 114 6.25 -10.45 -6.72
N LYS A 115 6.46 -11.72 -7.08
CA LYS A 115 7.75 -12.24 -7.54
C LYS A 115 8.21 -11.61 -8.85
N THR A 116 7.32 -11.51 -9.83
CA THR A 116 7.64 -11.01 -11.18
C THR A 116 7.80 -9.50 -11.26
N ASN A 117 7.42 -8.78 -10.20
CA ASN A 117 7.53 -7.33 -10.10
C ASN A 117 8.54 -6.86 -9.03
N ASP A 118 9.51 -7.70 -8.68
CA ASP A 118 10.61 -7.36 -7.74
C ASP A 118 10.14 -6.91 -6.35
N PHE A 119 9.01 -7.40 -5.85
CA PHE A 119 8.63 -7.25 -4.46
C PHE A 119 9.33 -8.28 -3.58
N HIS A 120 9.75 -7.87 -2.38
CA HIS A 120 10.48 -8.69 -1.43
C HIS A 120 9.60 -8.99 -0.22
N VAL A 121 9.12 -10.22 -0.13
CA VAL A 121 8.35 -10.65 1.05
C VAL A 121 9.31 -10.82 2.22
N ILE A 122 9.05 -10.07 3.30
CA ILE A 122 9.82 -10.11 4.55
C ILE A 122 9.04 -10.85 5.64
N SER A 123 9.78 -11.45 6.58
CA SER A 123 9.20 -12.08 7.75
C SER A 123 8.71 -11.07 8.80
N MET A 124 7.86 -11.51 9.73
CA MET A 124 7.46 -10.68 10.88
C MET A 124 8.66 -10.32 11.78
N GLU A 125 9.67 -11.16 11.85
CA GLU A 125 10.88 -10.88 12.60
C GLU A 125 11.67 -9.73 11.96
N GLU A 126 11.90 -9.76 10.64
CA GLU A 126 12.53 -8.66 9.90
C GLU A 126 11.73 -7.36 10.02
N TYR A 127 10.40 -7.45 9.90
CA TYR A 127 9.51 -6.32 10.10
C TYR A 127 9.62 -5.73 11.52
N THR A 128 9.60 -6.59 12.55
CA THR A 128 9.75 -6.16 13.95
C THR A 128 11.10 -5.51 14.20
N ASN A 129 12.18 -6.07 13.66
CA ASN A 129 13.51 -5.48 13.77
C ASN A 129 13.62 -4.14 13.04
N PHE A 130 12.98 -4.01 11.85
CA PHE A 130 12.88 -2.74 11.14
C PHE A 130 12.15 -1.69 11.99
N MET A 131 10.96 -2.01 12.50
CA MET A 131 10.14 -1.06 13.25
C MET A 131 10.73 -0.65 14.59
N GLN A 132 11.42 -1.57 15.31
CA GLN A 132 11.87 -1.32 16.67
C GLN A 132 13.36 -1.01 16.82
N LYS A 133 14.19 -1.54 15.92
CA LYS A 133 15.65 -1.39 15.98
C LYS A 133 16.23 -0.58 14.83
N GLY A 134 15.41 -0.18 13.86
CA GLY A 134 15.88 0.56 12.68
C GLY A 134 16.75 -0.26 11.74
N THR A 135 16.65 -1.60 11.77
CA THR A 135 17.38 -2.44 10.81
C THR A 135 16.90 -2.19 9.39
N SER A 136 17.81 -2.23 8.42
CA SER A 136 17.44 -2.09 7.02
C SER A 136 16.59 -3.26 6.54
N ILE A 137 15.69 -2.96 5.62
CA ILE A 137 14.88 -3.92 4.87
C ILE A 137 15.13 -3.72 3.37
N PRO A 138 14.86 -4.72 2.53
CA PRO A 138 14.96 -4.54 1.08
C PRO A 138 13.96 -3.49 0.57
N ASP A 139 14.29 -2.85 -0.55
CA ASP A 139 13.31 -2.07 -1.30
C ASP A 139 12.11 -2.95 -1.68
N ASN A 140 10.96 -2.32 -1.90
CA ASN A 140 9.71 -3.01 -2.23
C ASN A 140 9.32 -4.09 -1.21
N ALA A 141 9.60 -3.87 0.08
CA ALA A 141 9.31 -4.81 1.15
C ALA A 141 7.80 -5.03 1.32
N VAL A 142 7.38 -6.29 1.36
CA VAL A 142 5.99 -6.70 1.58
C VAL A 142 5.90 -7.62 2.78
N LEU A 143 4.95 -7.36 3.68
CA LEU A 143 4.61 -8.26 4.76
C LEU A 143 3.24 -8.91 4.46
N LEU A 144 3.19 -10.24 4.42
CA LEU A 144 1.94 -10.98 4.21
C LEU A 144 1.29 -11.29 5.56
N THR A 145 0.05 -10.86 5.74
CA THR A 145 -0.73 -11.13 6.97
C THR A 145 -2.06 -11.78 6.66
N PHE A 146 -2.49 -12.67 7.55
CA PHE A 146 -3.80 -13.31 7.54
C PHE A 146 -4.46 -13.08 8.88
N ASP A 147 -5.78 -12.97 8.90
CA ASP A 147 -6.56 -12.79 10.12
C ASP A 147 -7.45 -14.03 10.38
N ASP A 148 -7.95 -14.14 11.61
CA ASP A 148 -8.95 -15.10 12.12
C ASP A 148 -8.49 -16.55 12.31
N GLY A 149 -7.35 -16.99 11.80
CA GLY A 149 -6.85 -18.34 12.00
C GLY A 149 -7.63 -19.42 11.26
N TYR A 150 -8.17 -19.17 10.08
CA TYR A 150 -8.87 -20.15 9.26
C TYR A 150 -7.95 -21.29 8.82
N VAL A 151 -8.50 -22.53 8.76
CA VAL A 151 -7.75 -23.73 8.33
C VAL A 151 -7.24 -23.63 6.89
N SER A 152 -7.86 -22.79 6.06
CA SER A 152 -7.41 -22.53 4.69
C SER A 152 -6.01 -21.92 4.62
N PHE A 153 -5.55 -21.25 5.69
CA PHE A 153 -4.16 -20.82 5.77
C PHE A 153 -3.19 -22.01 5.72
N TYR A 154 -3.49 -23.12 6.42
CA TYR A 154 -2.70 -24.34 6.36
C TYR A 154 -2.91 -25.13 5.08
N THR A 155 -4.18 -25.34 4.68
CA THR A 155 -4.52 -26.26 3.59
C THR A 155 -4.35 -25.65 2.19
N LYS A 156 -4.42 -24.31 2.05
CA LYS A 156 -4.41 -23.60 0.76
C LYS A 156 -3.26 -22.61 0.66
N ALA A 157 -3.13 -21.66 1.60
CA ALA A 157 -2.12 -20.60 1.50
C ALA A 157 -0.70 -21.15 1.72
N PHE A 158 -0.47 -21.97 2.74
CA PHE A 158 0.86 -22.46 3.11
C PHE A 158 1.58 -23.25 2.00
N PRO A 159 0.95 -24.18 1.24
CA PRO A 159 1.59 -24.82 0.10
C PRO A 159 2.05 -23.82 -0.98
N ILE A 160 1.23 -22.79 -1.25
CA ILE A 160 1.55 -21.74 -2.21
C ILE A 160 2.72 -20.88 -1.69
N LEU A 161 2.66 -20.41 -0.45
CA LEU A 161 3.74 -19.65 0.17
C LEU A 161 5.08 -20.40 0.10
N ARG A 162 5.07 -21.70 0.40
CA ARG A 162 6.26 -22.56 0.25
C ARG A 162 6.77 -22.65 -1.18
N LYS A 163 5.88 -22.77 -2.16
CA LYS A 163 6.23 -22.79 -3.60
C LYS A 163 7.01 -21.54 -4.01
N TYR A 164 6.64 -20.37 -3.46
CA TYR A 164 7.30 -19.09 -3.77
C TYR A 164 8.47 -18.75 -2.83
N GLY A 165 8.69 -19.54 -1.77
CA GLY A 165 9.69 -19.26 -0.74
C GLY A 165 9.32 -18.07 0.14
N TYR A 166 8.03 -17.82 0.35
CA TYR A 166 7.49 -16.69 1.10
C TYR A 166 7.10 -17.09 2.51
N THR A 167 7.19 -16.14 3.42
CA THR A 167 6.71 -16.23 4.80
C THR A 167 5.44 -15.41 4.95
N ALA A 168 4.62 -15.76 5.97
CA ALA A 168 3.44 -14.98 6.32
C ALA A 168 3.18 -15.07 7.84
N THR A 169 2.39 -14.12 8.33
CA THR A 169 1.91 -14.08 9.71
C THR A 169 0.41 -14.33 9.73
N ASN A 170 -0.08 -15.15 10.66
CA ASN A 170 -1.52 -15.28 10.91
C ASN A 170 -1.85 -14.74 12.31
N PHE A 171 -2.77 -13.78 12.37
CA PHE A 171 -3.36 -13.27 13.61
C PHE A 171 -4.58 -14.11 13.96
N ILE A 172 -4.50 -14.88 15.04
CA ILE A 172 -5.50 -15.86 15.39
C ILE A 172 -6.44 -15.40 16.50
N ILE A 173 -7.73 -15.71 16.37
CA ILE A 173 -8.70 -15.63 17.45
C ILE A 173 -8.47 -16.85 18.33
N VAL A 174 -7.84 -16.67 19.49
CA VAL A 174 -7.30 -17.78 20.28
C VAL A 174 -8.38 -18.70 20.79
N SER A 175 -9.51 -18.16 21.29
CA SER A 175 -10.65 -18.95 21.76
C SER A 175 -11.26 -19.81 20.64
N ALA A 176 -11.32 -19.26 19.42
CA ALA A 176 -11.84 -19.99 18.26
C ALA A 176 -10.93 -21.16 17.85
N VAL A 177 -9.61 -21.00 17.99
CA VAL A 177 -8.64 -22.06 17.78
C VAL A 177 -8.74 -23.14 18.88
N ASP A 178 -8.82 -22.74 20.16
CA ASP A 178 -8.94 -23.67 21.28
C ASP A 178 -10.22 -24.50 21.22
N ASN A 179 -11.34 -23.88 20.84
CA ASN A 179 -12.66 -24.49 20.88
C ASN A 179 -13.15 -24.98 19.51
N GLN A 180 -12.39 -24.72 18.42
CA GLN A 180 -12.77 -25.03 17.03
C GLN A 180 -14.15 -24.49 16.67
N THR A 181 -14.43 -23.24 17.04
CA THR A 181 -15.73 -22.59 16.83
C THR A 181 -15.79 -21.81 15.50
N GLY A 182 -16.98 -21.75 14.95
CA GLY A 182 -17.25 -21.08 13.67
C GLY A 182 -16.74 -21.91 12.48
N ARG A 183 -16.19 -21.23 11.46
CA ARG A 183 -15.50 -21.90 10.35
C ARG A 183 -14.26 -22.63 10.86
N PRO A 184 -13.86 -23.75 10.23
CA PRO A 184 -12.71 -24.53 10.67
C PRO A 184 -11.45 -23.70 10.88
N LYS A 185 -10.81 -23.90 12.02
CA LYS A 185 -9.60 -23.17 12.44
C LYS A 185 -8.36 -24.05 12.32
N ILE A 186 -7.20 -23.41 12.12
CA ILE A 186 -5.90 -24.09 12.22
C ILE A 186 -5.71 -24.63 13.65
N THR A 187 -5.06 -25.78 13.77
CA THR A 187 -4.72 -26.36 15.08
C THR A 187 -3.34 -25.87 15.55
N TRP A 188 -3.08 -26.00 16.86
CA TRP A 188 -1.77 -25.69 17.43
C TRP A 188 -0.65 -26.54 16.82
N ASP A 189 -0.92 -27.82 16.49
CA ASP A 189 0.05 -28.70 15.83
C ASP A 189 0.39 -28.22 14.41
N GLN A 190 -0.61 -27.83 13.64
CA GLN A 190 -0.40 -27.23 12.30
C GLN A 190 0.40 -25.94 12.38
N MET A 191 0.14 -25.09 13.39
CA MET A 191 0.93 -23.87 13.60
C MET A 191 2.38 -24.18 13.94
N ARG A 192 2.64 -25.18 14.84
CA ARG A 192 4.01 -25.63 15.17
C ARG A 192 4.75 -26.16 13.95
N GLU A 193 4.08 -26.92 13.10
CA GLU A 193 4.63 -27.35 11.82
C GLU A 193 5.01 -26.16 10.94
N MET A 194 4.06 -25.26 10.69
CA MET A 194 4.26 -24.10 9.81
C MET A 194 5.36 -23.15 10.31
N LYS A 195 5.56 -23.03 11.63
CA LYS A 195 6.68 -22.26 12.21
C LYS A 195 8.03 -22.77 11.75
N GLY A 196 8.19 -24.06 11.54
CA GLY A 196 9.40 -24.66 10.98
C GLY A 196 9.74 -24.20 9.55
N TYR A 197 8.78 -23.55 8.88
CA TYR A 197 8.91 -23.01 7.53
C TYR A 197 8.82 -21.46 7.51
N GLY A 198 9.01 -20.79 8.64
CA GLY A 198 9.05 -19.34 8.73
C GLY A 198 7.69 -18.65 8.88
N MET A 199 6.58 -19.39 9.00
CA MET A 199 5.30 -18.78 9.33
C MET A 199 5.27 -18.36 10.80
N SER A 200 4.54 -17.29 11.11
CA SER A 200 4.41 -16.79 12.48
C SER A 200 2.94 -16.58 12.86
N PHE A 201 2.64 -16.63 14.16
CA PHE A 201 1.29 -16.56 14.67
C PHE A 201 1.25 -15.62 15.86
N PHE A 202 0.33 -14.65 15.82
CA PHE A 202 0.15 -13.65 16.85
C PHE A 202 -1.33 -13.43 17.16
N SER A 203 -1.61 -12.48 18.03
CA SER A 203 -2.94 -12.28 18.60
C SER A 203 -3.90 -11.56 17.64
N HIS A 204 -5.12 -12.10 17.53
CA HIS A 204 -6.31 -11.39 17.08
C HIS A 204 -7.35 -11.36 18.23
N THR A 205 -6.86 -11.16 19.46
CA THR A 205 -7.52 -11.31 20.75
C THR A 205 -7.76 -12.75 21.20
N TYR A 206 -8.14 -12.94 22.46
CA TYR A 206 -8.60 -14.25 22.92
C TYR A 206 -10.01 -14.53 22.43
N ASP A 207 -11.00 -13.68 22.80
CA ASP A 207 -12.43 -13.84 22.47
C ASP A 207 -13.13 -12.52 22.10
N SER A 208 -12.42 -11.41 22.01
CA SER A 208 -13.00 -10.08 21.76
C SER A 208 -13.21 -9.75 20.28
N HIS A 209 -13.10 -10.74 19.37
CA HIS A 209 -13.38 -10.56 17.94
C HIS A 209 -14.87 -10.77 17.63
N GLN A 210 -15.71 -9.93 18.23
CA GLN A 210 -17.16 -9.94 18.01
C GLN A 210 -17.77 -8.57 18.30
N TYR A 211 -18.97 -8.35 17.81
CA TYR A 211 -19.81 -7.25 18.20
C TYR A 211 -20.60 -7.63 19.47
N ALA A 212 -20.85 -6.66 20.34
CA ALA A 212 -21.63 -6.85 21.55
C ALA A 212 -22.47 -5.62 21.88
N GLU A 213 -23.58 -5.81 22.60
CA GLU A 213 -24.48 -4.74 23.02
C GLU A 213 -23.76 -3.76 23.96
N ILE A 214 -23.91 -2.45 23.69
CA ILE A 214 -23.24 -1.37 24.45
C ILE A 214 -24.23 -0.52 25.26
N ASN A 215 -25.54 -0.65 25.03
CA ASN A 215 -26.61 0.08 25.72
C ASN A 215 -27.90 -0.73 25.83
N ALA A 216 -28.91 -0.15 26.50
CA ALA A 216 -30.24 -0.76 26.68
C ALA A 216 -31.04 -0.87 25.37
N GLU A 217 -30.72 -0.05 24.38
CA GLU A 217 -31.31 -0.01 23.04
C GLU A 217 -30.76 -1.10 22.14
N ARG A 218 -29.82 -1.93 22.67
CA ARG A 218 -29.18 -3.06 21.96
C ARG A 218 -28.31 -2.63 20.77
N GLU A 219 -27.79 -1.41 20.80
CA GLU A 219 -26.78 -1.03 19.83
C GLU A 219 -25.53 -1.89 20.03
N GLU A 220 -24.94 -2.34 18.93
CA GLU A 220 -23.76 -3.20 18.93
C GLU A 220 -22.51 -2.42 18.51
N SER A 221 -21.40 -2.76 19.12
CA SER A 221 -20.08 -2.20 18.79
C SER A 221 -18.98 -3.27 18.94
N PRO A 222 -17.81 -3.08 18.29
CA PRO A 222 -16.68 -3.99 18.48
C PRO A 222 -16.31 -4.14 19.95
N MET A 223 -16.35 -5.36 20.44
CA MET A 223 -16.22 -5.70 21.85
C MET A 223 -14.90 -5.25 22.46
N LEU A 224 -13.78 -5.32 21.71
CA LEU A 224 -12.48 -4.90 22.20
C LEU A 224 -12.43 -3.40 22.53
N SER A 225 -13.05 -2.56 21.72
CA SER A 225 -12.90 -1.11 21.78
C SER A 225 -14.07 -0.37 22.44
N SER A 226 -15.04 -1.10 23.02
CA SER A 226 -16.24 -0.49 23.60
C SER A 226 -16.57 -1.08 24.96
N PRO A 227 -17.02 -0.27 25.95
CA PRO A 227 -17.66 -0.77 27.16
C PRO A 227 -18.93 -1.53 26.81
N LEU A 228 -19.18 -2.68 27.44
CA LEU A 228 -20.34 -3.52 27.19
C LEU A 228 -21.52 -3.19 28.11
N TYR A 229 -22.73 -3.45 27.65
CA TYR A 229 -23.92 -3.31 28.46
C TYR A 229 -24.13 -4.53 29.36
N LEU A 230 -24.12 -4.30 30.67
CA LEU A 230 -24.33 -5.30 31.70
C LEU A 230 -25.84 -5.42 32.01
N LYS A 231 -26.49 -6.43 31.39
CA LYS A 231 -27.96 -6.62 31.49
C LYS A 231 -28.43 -6.82 32.94
N ASP A 232 -27.64 -7.51 33.75
CA ASP A 232 -27.91 -7.77 35.16
C ASP A 232 -27.82 -6.48 36.02
N LYS A 233 -26.99 -5.53 35.62
CA LYS A 233 -26.79 -4.23 36.29
C LYS A 233 -27.56 -3.09 35.63
N GLN A 234 -28.18 -3.32 34.49
CA GLN A 234 -28.88 -2.31 33.67
C GLN A 234 -28.08 -1.05 33.39
N ARG A 235 -26.76 -1.21 33.14
CA ARG A 235 -25.85 -0.13 32.79
C ARG A 235 -24.69 -0.65 31.92
N ALA A 236 -23.99 0.24 31.25
CA ALA A 236 -22.71 -0.10 30.64
C ALA A 236 -21.64 -0.40 31.71
N GLU A 237 -20.60 -1.13 31.28
CA GLU A 237 -19.37 -1.29 32.08
C GLU A 237 -18.86 0.08 32.54
N SER A 238 -18.36 0.16 33.80
CA SER A 238 -17.52 1.28 34.20
C SER A 238 -16.18 1.22 33.46
N GLU A 239 -15.42 2.31 33.47
CA GLU A 239 -14.08 2.34 32.86
C GLU A 239 -13.17 1.25 33.42
N ASP A 240 -13.20 1.01 34.72
CA ASP A 240 -12.41 -0.05 35.37
C ASP A 240 -12.85 -1.45 34.96
N GLU A 241 -14.17 -1.72 34.91
CA GLU A 241 -14.71 -3.01 34.46
C GLU A 241 -14.30 -3.28 33.00
N TYR A 242 -14.40 -2.29 32.14
CA TYR A 242 -13.96 -2.36 30.75
C TYR A 242 -12.46 -2.66 30.64
N ILE A 243 -11.61 -1.89 31.34
CA ILE A 243 -10.15 -2.09 31.33
C ILE A 243 -9.78 -3.48 31.88
N GLN A 244 -10.44 -3.94 32.95
CA GLN A 244 -10.22 -5.29 33.49
C GLN A 244 -10.55 -6.37 32.46
N ARG A 245 -11.68 -6.26 31.77
CA ARG A 245 -12.13 -7.22 30.75
C ARG A 245 -11.14 -7.31 29.58
N ILE A 246 -10.77 -6.16 28.98
CA ILE A 246 -9.83 -6.16 27.84
C ILE A 246 -8.41 -6.57 28.28
N THR A 247 -7.98 -6.26 29.50
CA THR A 247 -6.70 -6.71 30.05
C THR A 247 -6.71 -8.25 30.20
N HIS A 248 -7.80 -8.80 30.71
CA HIS A 248 -7.93 -10.26 30.86
C HIS A 248 -7.90 -10.95 29.51
N ASP A 249 -8.71 -10.50 28.55
CA ASP A 249 -8.79 -11.08 27.18
C ASP A 249 -7.42 -11.08 26.49
N LEU A 250 -6.76 -9.93 26.42
CA LEU A 250 -5.47 -9.78 25.77
C LEU A 250 -4.36 -10.58 26.48
N SER A 251 -4.37 -10.61 27.82
CA SER A 251 -3.44 -11.43 28.59
C SER A 251 -3.61 -12.92 28.34
N MET A 252 -4.85 -13.38 28.26
CA MET A 252 -5.16 -14.79 27.94
C MET A 252 -4.62 -15.17 26.56
N ALA A 253 -4.81 -14.33 25.54
CA ALA A 253 -4.29 -14.55 24.20
C ALA A 253 -2.76 -14.69 24.23
N GLU A 254 -2.04 -13.74 24.82
CA GLU A 254 -0.58 -13.77 24.89
C GLU A 254 -0.05 -14.98 25.66
N GLN A 255 -0.69 -15.36 26.79
CA GLN A 255 -0.31 -16.54 27.56
C GLN A 255 -0.49 -17.82 26.76
N ARG A 256 -1.59 -17.96 26.00
CA ARG A 256 -1.84 -19.13 25.16
C ARG A 256 -0.81 -19.21 24.02
N LEU A 257 -0.55 -18.11 23.32
CA LEU A 257 0.44 -18.03 22.24
C LEU A 257 1.86 -18.36 22.75
N LYS A 258 2.22 -17.83 23.93
CA LYS A 258 3.49 -18.18 24.58
C LYS A 258 3.58 -19.65 24.95
N LYS A 259 2.53 -20.21 25.54
CA LYS A 259 2.49 -21.63 25.95
C LYS A 259 2.59 -22.57 24.77
N GLU A 260 1.79 -22.34 23.72
CA GLU A 260 1.65 -23.28 22.60
C GLU A 260 2.74 -23.10 21.52
N LEU A 261 3.21 -21.86 21.33
CA LEU A 261 4.10 -21.53 20.21
C LEU A 261 5.46 -20.95 20.66
N GLY A 262 5.63 -20.69 21.96
CA GLY A 262 6.89 -20.14 22.49
C GLY A 262 7.10 -18.66 22.13
N ASN A 263 6.06 -17.90 21.85
CA ASN A 263 6.19 -16.48 21.54
C ASN A 263 6.84 -15.73 22.71
N THR A 264 7.82 -14.88 22.42
CA THR A 264 8.58 -14.12 23.44
C THR A 264 8.15 -12.67 23.55
N TYR A 265 7.33 -12.18 22.62
CA TYR A 265 6.72 -10.85 22.58
C TYR A 265 5.34 -10.93 21.91
N GLY A 266 4.49 -9.97 22.21
CA GLY A 266 3.15 -9.84 21.66
C GLY A 266 3.11 -8.93 20.44
N ILE A 267 2.24 -9.28 19.49
CA ILE A 267 1.80 -8.44 18.36
C ILE A 267 0.29 -8.66 18.21
N LEU A 268 -0.46 -7.57 17.97
CA LEU A 268 -1.91 -7.60 17.86
C LEU A 268 -2.39 -7.03 16.52
N ALA A 269 -3.22 -7.75 15.78
CA ALA A 269 -4.11 -7.10 14.82
C ALA A 269 -5.43 -6.76 15.53
N PHE A 270 -5.89 -5.51 15.38
CA PHE A 270 -7.14 -5.07 15.99
C PHE A 270 -8.34 -5.68 15.27
N PRO A 271 -9.27 -6.37 15.97
CA PRO A 271 -10.56 -6.78 15.40
C PRO A 271 -11.25 -5.59 14.72
N TYR A 272 -11.67 -5.78 13.46
CA TYR A 272 -12.28 -4.73 12.63
C TYR A 272 -11.41 -3.48 12.43
N GLY A 273 -10.13 -3.55 12.80
CA GLY A 273 -9.18 -2.43 12.77
C GLY A 273 -9.45 -1.33 13.79
N VAL A 274 -10.36 -1.53 14.76
CA VAL A 274 -10.81 -0.50 15.70
C VAL A 274 -10.09 -0.61 17.04
N TYR A 275 -9.65 0.51 17.56
CA TYR A 275 -8.98 0.64 18.86
C TYR A 275 -9.27 1.98 19.51
N ASN A 276 -8.99 2.10 20.81
CA ASN A 276 -9.08 3.33 21.57
C ASN A 276 -7.90 3.49 22.53
N LYS A 277 -7.87 4.60 23.26
CA LYS A 277 -6.77 4.91 24.22
C LYS A 277 -6.58 3.84 25.31
N HIS A 278 -7.65 3.20 25.76
CA HIS A 278 -7.58 2.17 26.82
C HIS A 278 -6.97 0.88 26.29
N VAL A 279 -7.35 0.47 25.07
CA VAL A 279 -6.73 -0.67 24.40
C VAL A 279 -5.23 -0.44 24.24
N LEU A 280 -4.81 0.74 23.74
CA LEU A 280 -3.39 1.07 23.58
C LEU A 280 -2.64 1.08 24.92
N ALA A 281 -3.25 1.58 25.99
CA ALA A 281 -2.65 1.56 27.32
C ALA A 281 -2.47 0.13 27.85
N VAL A 282 -3.45 -0.77 27.61
CA VAL A 282 -3.34 -2.19 27.99
C VAL A 282 -2.26 -2.88 27.17
N LEU A 283 -2.17 -2.65 25.85
CA LEU A 283 -1.11 -3.22 25.01
C LEU A 283 0.29 -2.83 25.51
N ASN A 284 0.48 -1.55 25.86
CA ASN A 284 1.74 -1.08 26.42
C ASN A 284 2.07 -1.78 27.75
N LYS A 285 1.08 -1.95 28.63
CA LYS A 285 1.23 -2.68 29.91
C LYS A 285 1.58 -4.15 29.73
N LEU A 286 1.06 -4.80 28.66
CA LEU A 286 1.31 -6.19 28.34
C LEU A 286 2.57 -6.41 27.47
N ASP A 287 3.34 -5.35 27.21
CA ASP A 287 4.54 -5.36 26.36
C ASP A 287 4.27 -5.86 24.93
N VAL A 288 3.07 -5.57 24.38
CA VAL A 288 2.75 -5.83 22.99
C VAL A 288 3.50 -4.81 22.12
N LYS A 289 4.39 -5.28 21.28
CA LYS A 289 5.38 -4.45 20.57
C LYS A 289 4.84 -3.69 19.37
N LEU A 290 3.93 -4.32 18.64
CA LEU A 290 3.38 -3.81 17.38
C LEU A 290 1.88 -4.08 17.31
N SER A 291 1.17 -3.21 16.61
CA SER A 291 -0.24 -3.43 16.33
C SER A 291 -0.60 -3.04 14.89
N PHE A 292 -1.66 -3.64 14.36
CA PHE A 292 -2.10 -3.50 12.99
C PHE A 292 -3.57 -3.09 12.92
N THR A 293 -3.84 -2.06 12.11
CA THR A 293 -5.22 -1.66 11.75
C THR A 293 -5.58 -2.16 10.34
N ILE A 294 -6.82 -1.90 9.91
CA ILE A 294 -7.27 -2.15 8.52
C ILE A 294 -7.22 -0.89 7.65
N LYS A 295 -6.74 0.23 8.18
CA LYS A 295 -6.61 1.46 7.40
C LYS A 295 -5.55 1.28 6.32
N GLU A 296 -5.91 1.54 5.06
CA GLU A 296 -4.99 1.38 3.93
C GLU A 296 -3.85 2.41 3.98
N GLY A 297 -2.65 1.96 3.64
CA GLY A 297 -1.45 2.79 3.54
C GLY A 297 -0.15 2.01 3.67
N MET A 298 0.95 2.69 3.36
CA MET A 298 2.30 2.19 3.62
C MET A 298 2.64 2.37 5.11
N THR A 299 3.48 1.49 5.63
CA THR A 299 3.99 1.59 7.01
C THR A 299 5.48 1.90 7.01
N SER A 300 5.89 2.86 7.82
CA SER A 300 7.27 3.27 8.04
C SER A 300 7.65 3.16 9.52
N GLN A 301 8.92 3.30 9.87
CA GLN A 301 9.39 3.28 11.27
C GLN A 301 8.78 4.36 12.17
N LYS A 302 8.21 5.40 11.59
CA LYS A 302 7.57 6.49 12.35
C LYS A 302 6.15 6.17 12.80
N ASP A 303 5.56 5.08 12.29
CA ASP A 303 4.20 4.69 12.59
C ASP A 303 4.14 3.85 13.88
N SER A 304 3.31 4.25 14.81
CA SER A 304 3.04 3.48 16.03
C SER A 304 2.07 2.31 15.81
N ILE A 305 1.29 2.37 14.73
CA ILE A 305 0.31 1.35 14.33
C ILE A 305 0.45 1.13 12.83
N ALA A 306 0.58 -0.13 12.44
CA ALA A 306 0.78 -0.50 11.03
C ALA A 306 -0.52 -0.39 10.21
N TYR A 307 -0.41 0.20 9.03
CA TYR A 307 -1.45 0.24 8.00
C TYR A 307 -1.43 -1.06 7.20
N ARG A 308 -2.57 -1.47 6.62
CA ARG A 308 -2.67 -2.68 5.80
C ARG A 308 -3.51 -2.46 4.56
N PHE A 309 -3.08 -3.00 3.42
CA PHE A 309 -3.89 -3.09 2.21
C PHE A 309 -4.76 -4.35 2.25
N ASN A 310 -6.06 -4.20 2.02
CA ASN A 310 -6.96 -5.35 1.95
C ASN A 310 -6.78 -6.10 0.62
N ALA A 311 -5.85 -7.04 0.61
CA ALA A 311 -5.56 -7.91 -0.54
C ALA A 311 -6.53 -9.11 -0.66
N GLY A 312 -7.31 -9.39 0.39
CA GLY A 312 -8.37 -10.41 0.38
C GLY A 312 -9.69 -9.93 -0.26
N SER A 313 -9.75 -8.69 -0.74
CA SER A 313 -10.95 -8.13 -1.36
C SER A 313 -11.02 -8.43 -2.85
N LEU A 314 -12.19 -8.88 -3.34
CA LEU A 314 -12.48 -9.06 -4.77
C LEU A 314 -12.76 -7.73 -5.51
N LYS A 315 -12.67 -6.58 -4.83
CA LYS A 315 -12.89 -5.27 -5.46
C LYS A 315 -11.77 -4.83 -6.39
N LYS A 316 -10.58 -5.46 -6.29
CA LYS A 316 -9.41 -5.20 -7.14
C LYS A 316 -8.97 -6.51 -7.78
N THR A 317 -8.58 -6.46 -9.04
CA THR A 317 -7.89 -7.57 -9.69
C THR A 317 -6.47 -7.72 -9.12
N PRO A 318 -5.80 -8.87 -9.30
CA PRO A 318 -4.40 -9.02 -8.89
C PRO A 318 -3.47 -7.96 -9.49
N GLU A 319 -3.66 -7.60 -10.75
CA GLU A 319 -2.89 -6.58 -11.46
C GLU A 319 -3.12 -5.18 -10.86
N GLU A 320 -4.37 -4.84 -10.54
CA GLU A 320 -4.71 -3.56 -9.87
C GLU A 320 -4.12 -3.47 -8.47
N LEU A 321 -4.10 -4.56 -7.71
CA LEU A 321 -3.42 -4.61 -6.41
C LEU A 321 -1.92 -4.29 -6.57
N ILE A 322 -1.25 -4.97 -7.49
CA ILE A 322 0.19 -4.75 -7.74
C ILE A 322 0.45 -3.33 -8.23
N GLN A 323 -0.40 -2.81 -9.10
CA GLN A 323 -0.27 -1.42 -9.56
C GLN A 323 -0.44 -0.43 -8.40
N LEU A 324 -1.42 -0.66 -7.51
CA LEU A 324 -1.59 0.13 -6.29
C LEU A 324 -0.31 0.15 -5.43
N LEU A 325 0.31 -1.01 -5.20
CA LEU A 325 1.55 -1.11 -4.41
C LEU A 325 2.73 -0.35 -5.05
N LYS A 326 2.81 -0.36 -6.38
CA LYS A 326 3.85 0.38 -7.13
C LYS A 326 3.67 1.89 -7.05
N GLU A 327 2.43 2.34 -7.03
CA GLU A 327 2.07 3.76 -7.12
C GLU A 327 1.93 4.42 -5.74
N THR A 328 1.69 3.63 -4.70
CA THR A 328 1.55 4.16 -3.35
C THR A 328 2.93 4.40 -2.76
N SER A 329 3.32 5.66 -2.69
CA SER A 329 4.48 6.10 -1.92
C SER A 329 4.02 7.08 -0.84
N ARG A 330 4.66 7.03 0.32
CA ARG A 330 4.42 7.98 1.39
C ARG A 330 5.45 9.11 1.26
N GLU A 331 5.06 10.22 0.64
CA GLU A 331 5.87 11.43 0.63
C GLU A 331 5.58 12.26 1.88
N GLU A 332 6.59 12.51 2.68
CA GLU A 332 6.51 13.45 3.79
C GLU A 332 6.90 14.84 3.29
N GLU A 333 5.94 15.67 2.93
CA GLU A 333 6.14 17.10 2.81
C GLU A 333 5.68 17.80 4.08
N ASN A 334 6.62 18.45 4.78
CA ASN A 334 6.34 19.38 5.90
C ASN A 334 5.40 18.83 7.00
N GLY A 335 5.56 17.56 7.41
CA GLY A 335 4.78 16.97 8.48
C GLY A 335 3.33 16.61 8.11
N LYS A 336 2.96 16.69 6.82
CA LYS A 336 1.71 16.16 6.28
C LYS A 336 1.99 14.94 5.43
N VAL A 337 1.30 13.84 5.72
CA VAL A 337 1.35 12.62 4.94
C VAL A 337 0.51 12.80 3.70
N SER A 338 1.13 12.83 2.52
CA SER A 338 0.44 12.75 1.23
C SER A 338 0.68 11.37 0.60
N VAL A 339 -0.37 10.78 0.03
CA VAL A 339 -0.24 9.57 -0.79
C VAL A 339 -0.17 10.03 -2.23
N GLY A 340 1.02 9.95 -2.83
CA GLY A 340 1.23 10.29 -4.24
C GLY A 340 0.95 9.08 -5.14
N VAL A 341 0.18 9.28 -6.21
CA VAL A 341 -0.01 8.29 -7.27
C VAL A 341 0.88 8.67 -8.45
N LYS A 342 1.78 7.77 -8.87
CA LYS A 342 2.63 7.99 -10.05
C LYS A 342 1.77 7.91 -11.31
N LYS A 343 1.84 8.94 -12.17
CA LYS A 343 1.18 8.93 -13.49
C LYS A 343 1.97 8.04 -14.48
N PRO A 344 1.31 7.46 -15.50
CA PRO A 344 1.99 6.63 -16.49
C PRO A 344 3.11 7.39 -17.20
N SER A 345 4.16 6.66 -17.60
CA SER A 345 5.34 7.22 -18.26
C SER A 345 4.99 7.91 -19.58
N LEU A 346 5.54 9.08 -19.83
CA LEU A 346 5.54 9.70 -21.14
C LEU A 346 6.43 8.92 -22.10
N GLY A 347 6.14 9.00 -23.38
CA GLY A 347 6.97 8.38 -24.43
C GLY A 347 8.41 8.91 -24.45
N LYS A 348 9.14 8.60 -25.51
CA LYS A 348 10.58 8.82 -25.58
C LYS A 348 10.98 10.26 -25.31
N VAL A 349 11.61 10.51 -24.15
CA VAL A 349 12.23 11.78 -23.73
C VAL A 349 13.70 11.77 -24.15
N TRP A 350 14.24 12.88 -24.61
CA TRP A 350 15.63 13.00 -25.04
C TRP A 350 16.24 14.34 -24.62
N THR A 351 17.58 14.44 -24.64
CA THR A 351 18.30 15.68 -24.31
C THR A 351 18.94 16.23 -25.58
N ASP A 352 18.79 17.53 -25.84
CA ASP A 352 19.41 18.18 -26.98
C ASP A 352 20.89 18.52 -26.74
N ASP A 353 21.59 18.98 -27.78
CA ASP A 353 23.02 19.34 -27.72
C ASP A 353 23.33 20.47 -26.72
N GLY A 354 22.34 21.22 -26.29
CA GLY A 354 22.41 22.26 -25.27
C GLY A 354 22.10 21.78 -23.84
N GLY A 355 21.85 20.49 -23.67
CA GLY A 355 21.50 19.92 -22.36
C GLY A 355 20.02 20.12 -21.97
N LYS A 356 19.17 20.61 -22.86
CA LYS A 356 17.74 20.77 -22.58
C LYS A 356 16.99 19.45 -22.78
N VAL A 357 16.17 19.11 -21.81
CA VAL A 357 15.33 17.90 -21.88
C VAL A 357 14.06 18.18 -22.68
N MET A 358 13.81 17.38 -23.70
CA MET A 358 12.70 17.48 -24.64
C MET A 358 11.67 16.36 -24.40
N ILE A 359 10.42 16.74 -24.27
CA ILE A 359 9.31 15.88 -23.88
C ILE A 359 8.29 15.81 -25.03
N PRO A 360 7.72 14.62 -25.36
CA PRO A 360 6.64 14.49 -26.33
C PRO A 360 5.43 15.35 -25.97
N LEU A 361 5.14 16.38 -26.77
CA LEU A 361 4.17 17.41 -26.42
C LEU A 361 2.73 16.86 -26.32
N ARG A 362 2.28 16.08 -27.30
CA ARG A 362 0.89 15.58 -27.32
C ARG A 362 0.58 14.68 -26.13
N GLU A 363 1.50 13.79 -25.80
CA GLU A 363 1.35 12.86 -24.66
C GLU A 363 1.28 13.62 -23.36
N PHE A 364 2.20 14.56 -23.15
CA PHE A 364 2.20 15.41 -21.97
C PHE A 364 0.91 16.23 -21.83
N CYS A 365 0.48 16.87 -22.92
CA CYS A 365 -0.71 17.71 -22.92
C CYS A 365 -1.98 16.89 -22.63
N THR A 366 -2.10 15.70 -23.24
CA THR A 366 -3.23 14.77 -23.00
C THR A 366 -3.32 14.37 -21.52
N LEU A 367 -2.19 14.03 -20.90
CA LEU A 367 -2.13 13.64 -19.49
C LEU A 367 -2.48 14.77 -18.52
N ASN A 368 -2.33 16.02 -18.96
CA ASN A 368 -2.56 17.20 -18.12
C ASN A 368 -3.81 18.02 -18.53
N GLY A 369 -4.70 17.47 -19.36
CA GLY A 369 -5.94 18.15 -19.76
C GLY A 369 -5.71 19.40 -20.62
N ILE A 370 -4.58 19.45 -21.36
CA ILE A 370 -4.26 20.56 -22.26
C ILE A 370 -4.66 20.15 -23.67
N ARG A 371 -5.56 20.91 -24.28
CA ARG A 371 -5.95 20.70 -25.66
C ARG A 371 -4.85 21.16 -26.60
N VAL A 372 -4.55 20.33 -27.65
CA VAL A 372 -3.48 20.58 -28.63
C VAL A 372 -4.09 20.60 -30.04
N ASP A 373 -4.03 21.74 -30.71
CA ASP A 373 -4.36 21.87 -32.11
C ASP A 373 -3.09 22.30 -32.89
N TRP A 374 -2.72 21.53 -33.91
CA TRP A 374 -1.51 21.74 -34.73
C TRP A 374 -1.86 22.01 -36.19
N ASP A 375 -1.51 23.20 -36.66
CA ASP A 375 -1.57 23.56 -38.07
C ASP A 375 -0.20 23.31 -38.72
N ASN A 376 -0.10 22.21 -39.47
CA ASN A 376 1.16 21.80 -40.06
C ASN A 376 1.58 22.73 -41.23
N ASP A 377 0.64 23.38 -41.91
CA ASP A 377 0.93 24.24 -43.08
C ASP A 377 1.51 25.56 -42.60
N ARG A 378 0.98 26.10 -41.53
CA ARG A 378 1.44 27.39 -40.91
C ARG A 378 2.51 27.17 -39.87
N LYS A 379 2.86 25.93 -39.47
CA LYS A 379 3.72 25.61 -38.35
C LYS A 379 3.28 26.30 -37.04
N HIS A 380 1.97 26.32 -36.81
CA HIS A 380 1.35 26.99 -35.69
C HIS A 380 0.72 25.99 -34.72
N LEU A 381 1.11 26.07 -33.46
CA LEU A 381 0.63 25.26 -32.38
C LEU A 381 -0.27 26.07 -31.47
N TYR A 382 -1.48 25.58 -31.21
CA TYR A 382 -2.42 26.13 -30.25
C TYR A 382 -2.54 25.21 -29.04
N LEU A 383 -2.31 25.74 -27.87
CA LEU A 383 -2.45 25.07 -26.59
C LEU A 383 -3.53 25.77 -25.77
N THR A 384 -4.49 25.02 -25.25
CA THR A 384 -5.55 25.53 -24.38
C THR A 384 -5.61 24.72 -23.10
N GLN A 385 -5.41 25.39 -21.98
CA GLN A 385 -5.59 24.82 -20.63
C GLN A 385 -7.05 25.04 -20.21
N GLU A 386 -7.75 23.99 -19.82
CA GLU A 386 -9.12 24.05 -19.30
C GLU A 386 -9.16 24.45 -17.80
#